data_5b69f72cd66659dbfa7a5a6b0efd382f
#
_entry.id   5b69f72cd66659dbfa7a5a6b0efd382f
#
_cell.length_a   1.000
_cell.length_b   1.000
_cell.length_c   1.000
_cell.angle_alpha   90.00
_cell.angle_beta   90.00
_cell.angle_gamma   90.00
#
_symmetry.space_group_name_H-M   'P 1'
#
loop_
_entity.id
_entity.type
_entity.pdbx_description
1 polymer ?
#
loop_
_entity_poly.entity_id
_entity_poly.type
_entity_poly.pdbx_seq_one_letter_code
_entity_poly.pdbx_strand_id
1 'polypeptide(L)'
;RPRPCDAGGFMTVALRRSWAKDLDVATLYELLKLRIEVFVVEQATPYPELDGRDLLAETRHFWLEGSDGEVISTLRLMEEHPGGEKVFRIGRVCTKRSARGHGHTTRLLQAALAEVDDYPCHINSQTYLVEMYGRQGFVTDGDEFLDDGIPHVPMVRPSPRVEPDQS
;
A
#
# COMPACT_ATOMS: atom_id res chain seq x y z
N ARG A 1 29.60 29.53 -26.94
CA ARG A 1 29.82 28.58 -25.83
C ARG A 1 28.59 27.67 -25.78
N PRO A 2 28.75 26.36 -25.87
CA PRO A 2 27.62 25.41 -25.68
C PRO A 2 27.17 25.47 -24.23
N ARG A 3 25.84 25.53 -24.04
CA ARG A 3 25.24 25.37 -22.70
C ARG A 3 25.50 23.98 -22.19
N PRO A 4 25.79 23.77 -20.89
CA PRO A 4 25.89 22.45 -20.34
C PRO A 4 24.52 21.75 -20.47
N CYS A 5 24.52 20.55 -20.99
CA CYS A 5 23.38 19.65 -20.99
C CYS A 5 22.96 19.44 -19.53
N ASP A 6 21.72 19.82 -19.21
CA ASP A 6 21.07 19.42 -17.97
C ASP A 6 21.14 17.89 -17.89
N ALA A 7 22.07 17.39 -17.11
CA ALA A 7 22.05 16.02 -16.64
C ALA A 7 20.77 15.90 -15.81
N GLY A 8 19.75 15.24 -16.39
CA GLY A 8 18.52 14.93 -15.69
C GLY A 8 18.89 14.19 -14.41
N GLY A 9 18.86 14.92 -13.29
CA GLY A 9 19.09 14.34 -11.99
C GLY A 9 18.05 13.26 -11.76
N PHE A 10 18.48 12.01 -11.71
CA PHE A 10 17.63 10.93 -11.23
C PHE A 10 17.17 11.32 -9.84
N MET A 11 15.86 11.61 -9.68
CA MET A 11 15.27 11.88 -8.37
C MET A 11 15.50 10.64 -7.51
N THR A 12 16.36 10.79 -6.50
CA THR A 12 16.62 9.71 -5.54
C THR A 12 15.37 9.54 -4.68
N VAL A 13 14.75 8.36 -4.76
CA VAL A 13 13.56 8.01 -3.99
C VAL A 13 13.95 7.05 -2.89
N ALA A 14 13.74 7.45 -1.64
CA ALA A 14 14.04 6.64 -0.47
C ALA A 14 12.81 5.88 0.01
N LEU A 15 12.99 4.59 0.30
CA LEU A 15 11.96 3.78 0.96
C LEU A 15 12.08 3.94 2.48
N ARG A 16 10.96 4.26 3.12
CA ARG A 16 10.84 4.43 4.57
C ARG A 16 9.81 3.46 5.13
N ARG A 17 10.01 3.11 6.38
CA ARG A 17 9.09 2.26 7.15
C ARG A 17 9.08 2.70 8.60
N SER A 18 7.89 2.79 9.22
CA SER A 18 7.74 3.12 10.63
C SER A 18 6.53 2.43 11.26
N TRP A 19 6.68 2.03 12.52
CA TRP A 19 5.52 1.73 13.35
C TRP A 19 4.67 2.99 13.53
N ALA A 20 3.36 2.81 13.65
CA ALA A 20 2.44 3.93 13.88
C ALA A 20 2.87 4.82 15.06
N LYS A 21 3.26 4.21 16.17
CA LYS A 21 3.69 4.92 17.39
C LYS A 21 4.97 5.76 17.21
N ASP A 22 5.80 5.43 16.23
CA ASP A 22 7.09 6.07 16.00
C ASP A 22 7.04 7.13 14.88
N LEU A 23 5.88 7.29 14.21
CA LEU A 23 5.68 8.33 13.23
C LEU A 23 5.67 9.71 13.90
N ASP A 24 6.44 10.64 13.34
CA ASP A 24 6.28 12.04 13.69
C ASP A 24 5.03 12.65 13.02
N VAL A 25 4.55 13.74 13.60
CA VAL A 25 3.32 14.41 13.15
C VAL A 25 3.45 14.91 11.71
N ALA A 26 4.60 15.43 11.33
CA ALA A 26 4.83 15.96 9.97
C ALA A 26 4.75 14.84 8.93
N THR A 27 5.39 13.71 9.18
CA THR A 27 5.33 12.54 8.30
C THR A 27 3.91 11.99 8.20
N LEU A 28 3.24 11.81 9.32
CA LEU A 28 1.83 11.36 9.34
C LEU A 28 0.94 12.30 8.51
N TYR A 29 1.11 13.60 8.66
CA TYR A 29 0.36 14.59 7.89
C TYR A 29 0.56 14.41 6.38
N GLU A 30 1.81 14.24 5.92
CA GLU A 30 2.12 14.05 4.50
C GLU A 30 1.57 12.71 3.96
N LEU A 31 1.60 11.63 4.75
CA LEU A 31 0.99 10.35 4.38
C LEU A 31 -0.53 10.49 4.17
N LEU A 32 -1.20 11.13 5.13
CA LEU A 32 -2.66 11.33 5.08
C LEU A 32 -3.05 12.30 3.95
N LYS A 33 -2.26 13.34 3.72
CA LYS A 33 -2.47 14.28 2.62
C LYS A 33 -2.47 13.57 1.27
N LEU A 34 -1.47 12.73 0.99
CA LEU A 34 -1.41 11.94 -0.23
C LEU A 34 -2.63 11.03 -0.38
N ARG A 35 -3.01 10.33 0.68
CA ARG A 35 -4.16 9.43 0.68
C ARG A 35 -5.47 10.16 0.38
N ILE A 36 -5.68 11.33 0.97
CA ILE A 36 -6.86 12.15 0.70
C ILE A 36 -6.85 12.65 -0.75
N GLU A 37 -5.72 13.10 -1.25
CA GLU A 37 -5.58 13.54 -2.66
C GLU A 37 -5.98 12.43 -3.64
N VAL A 38 -5.57 11.19 -3.38
CA VAL A 38 -5.84 10.06 -4.27
C VAL A 38 -7.24 9.48 -4.06
N PHE A 39 -7.60 9.12 -2.83
CA PHE A 39 -8.82 8.36 -2.58
C PHE A 39 -10.08 9.22 -2.49
N VAL A 40 -9.97 10.48 -2.11
CA VAL A 40 -11.11 11.37 -1.96
C VAL A 40 -11.20 12.35 -3.12
N VAL A 41 -10.16 13.11 -3.37
CA VAL A 41 -10.20 14.19 -4.38
C VAL A 41 -10.14 13.63 -5.80
N GLU A 42 -9.12 12.83 -6.13
CA GLU A 42 -8.96 12.29 -7.49
C GLU A 42 -10.09 11.33 -7.87
N GLN A 43 -10.48 10.42 -6.96
CA GLN A 43 -11.57 9.47 -7.20
C GLN A 43 -12.96 10.10 -7.07
N ALA A 44 -13.04 11.38 -6.69
CA ALA A 44 -14.27 12.13 -6.51
C ALA A 44 -15.30 11.40 -5.61
N THR A 45 -14.83 10.72 -4.59
CA THR A 45 -15.64 9.90 -3.70
C THR A 45 -15.57 10.45 -2.27
N PRO A 46 -16.62 11.06 -1.75
CA PRO A 46 -16.70 11.43 -0.34
C PRO A 46 -16.76 10.15 0.50
N TYR A 47 -15.73 9.92 1.28
CA TYR A 47 -15.55 8.66 1.96
C TYR A 47 -14.67 8.87 3.20
N PRO A 48 -14.93 8.16 4.33
CA PRO A 48 -14.19 8.34 5.55
C PRO A 48 -12.79 7.68 5.46
N GLU A 49 -11.86 8.39 4.84
CA GLU A 49 -10.48 7.91 4.63
C GLU A 49 -9.77 7.60 5.95
N LEU A 50 -10.01 8.41 6.98
CA LEU A 50 -9.49 8.18 8.32
C LEU A 50 -10.43 7.24 9.07
N ASP A 51 -10.03 5.99 9.20
CA ASP A 51 -10.85 4.90 9.76
C ASP A 51 -10.45 4.50 11.20
N GLY A 52 -9.56 5.26 11.84
CA GLY A 52 -9.06 4.98 13.18
C GLY A 52 -7.97 3.90 13.26
N ARG A 53 -7.61 3.27 12.14
CA ARG A 53 -6.67 2.14 12.13
C ARG A 53 -5.20 2.55 11.91
N ASP A 54 -4.96 3.80 11.59
CA ASP A 54 -3.61 4.31 11.29
C ASP A 54 -2.68 4.35 12.50
N LEU A 55 -3.24 4.43 13.70
CA LEU A 55 -2.50 4.59 14.95
C LEU A 55 -2.54 3.34 15.84
N LEU A 56 -3.08 2.22 15.36
CA LEU A 56 -3.11 0.97 16.12
C LEU A 56 -1.69 0.43 16.35
N ALA A 57 -1.50 -0.29 17.46
CA ALA A 57 -0.18 -0.79 17.86
C ALA A 57 0.47 -1.70 16.82
N GLU A 58 -0.33 -2.51 16.13
CA GLU A 58 0.14 -3.45 15.10
C GLU A 58 0.15 -2.86 13.70
N THR A 59 -0.10 -1.56 13.55
CA THR A 59 -0.05 -0.87 12.26
C THR A 59 1.33 -0.33 12.00
N ARG A 60 1.80 -0.51 10.77
CA ARG A 60 3.02 0.10 10.26
C ARG A 60 2.78 0.71 8.89
N HIS A 61 3.49 1.78 8.65
CA HIS A 61 3.40 2.52 7.39
C HIS A 61 4.69 2.38 6.60
N PHE A 62 4.55 2.18 5.29
CA PHE A 62 5.63 2.19 4.31
C PHE A 62 5.39 3.34 3.36
N TRP A 63 6.43 4.05 2.99
CA TRP A 63 6.30 5.12 2.00
C TRP A 63 7.59 5.32 1.22
N LEU A 64 7.43 5.93 0.07
CA LEU A 64 8.53 6.41 -0.74
C LEU A 64 8.58 7.94 -0.65
N GLU A 65 9.75 8.44 -0.41
CA GLU A 65 10.04 9.84 -0.18
C GLU A 65 10.99 10.36 -1.25
N GLY A 66 10.62 11.44 -1.90
CA GLY A 66 11.47 12.14 -2.85
C GLY A 66 12.60 12.90 -2.16
N SER A 67 13.54 13.42 -2.94
CA SER A 67 14.71 14.17 -2.44
C SER A 67 14.36 15.45 -1.68
N ASP A 68 13.16 15.99 -1.92
CA ASP A 68 12.60 17.16 -1.24
C ASP A 68 11.82 16.82 0.04
N GLY A 69 11.76 15.53 0.42
CA GLY A 69 10.98 15.05 1.55
C GLY A 69 9.49 14.83 1.24
N GLU A 70 9.07 15.00 -0.01
CA GLU A 70 7.68 14.75 -0.41
C GLU A 70 7.36 13.25 -0.41
N VAL A 71 6.23 12.86 0.18
CA VAL A 71 5.72 11.50 0.08
C VAL A 71 5.04 11.30 -1.27
N ILE A 72 5.54 10.36 -2.05
CA ILE A 72 5.06 10.10 -3.41
C ILE A 72 4.26 8.80 -3.54
N SER A 73 4.42 7.88 -2.62
CA SER A 73 3.70 6.60 -2.58
C SER A 73 3.65 6.07 -1.16
N THR A 74 2.57 5.39 -0.78
CA THR A 74 2.44 4.81 0.56
C THR A 74 1.56 3.57 0.56
N LEU A 75 1.72 2.76 1.58
CA LEU A 75 0.79 1.71 1.98
C LEU A 75 0.79 1.54 3.50
N ARG A 76 -0.26 0.91 3.98
CA ARG A 76 -0.44 0.55 5.39
C ARG A 76 -0.43 -0.97 5.53
N LEU A 77 0.39 -1.50 6.43
CA LEU A 77 0.45 -2.91 6.77
C LEU A 77 -0.08 -3.10 8.19
N MET A 78 -1.08 -3.95 8.34
CA MET A 78 -1.72 -4.24 9.62
C MET A 78 -1.62 -5.73 9.93
N GLU A 79 -1.43 -6.04 11.21
CA GLU A 79 -1.49 -7.38 11.74
C GLU A 79 -2.86 -7.63 12.34
N GLU A 80 -3.51 -8.72 11.98
CA GLU A 80 -4.83 -9.11 12.44
C GLU A 80 -4.77 -10.53 13.00
N HIS A 81 -5.69 -10.87 13.91
CA HIS A 81 -5.74 -12.19 14.56
C HIS A 81 -7.15 -12.79 14.53
N PRO A 82 -7.74 -13.03 13.36
CA PRO A 82 -9.05 -13.65 13.27
C PRO A 82 -8.99 -15.08 13.82
N GLY A 83 -9.83 -15.40 14.81
CA GLY A 83 -9.82 -16.72 15.45
C GLY A 83 -8.51 -17.05 16.19
N GLY A 84 -7.70 -16.06 16.54
CA GLY A 84 -6.42 -16.22 17.20
C GLY A 84 -5.22 -16.50 16.27
N GLU A 85 -5.45 -16.67 14.98
CA GLU A 85 -4.39 -16.87 13.99
C GLU A 85 -3.87 -15.56 13.44
N LYS A 86 -2.55 -15.43 13.35
CA LYS A 86 -1.90 -14.23 12.80
C LYS A 86 -2.02 -14.19 11.29
N VAL A 87 -2.59 -13.10 10.79
CA VAL A 87 -2.60 -12.75 9.37
C VAL A 87 -2.22 -11.28 9.20
N PHE A 88 -1.85 -10.91 7.98
CA PHE A 88 -1.57 -9.52 7.64
C PHE A 88 -2.63 -8.97 6.69
N ARG A 89 -2.80 -7.66 6.73
CA ARG A 89 -3.61 -6.92 5.77
C ARG A 89 -2.84 -5.70 5.26
N ILE A 90 -2.76 -5.61 3.94
CA ILE A 90 -2.27 -4.40 3.27
C ILE A 90 -3.48 -3.56 2.85
N GLY A 91 -3.40 -2.27 3.07
CA GLY A 91 -4.43 -1.33 2.65
C GLY A 91 -3.87 0.05 2.37
N ARG A 92 -4.74 0.94 1.91
CA ARG A 92 -4.39 2.33 1.61
C ARG A 92 -3.17 2.47 0.70
N VAL A 93 -3.08 1.58 -0.30
CA VAL A 93 -2.02 1.60 -1.32
C VAL A 93 -2.31 2.69 -2.32
N CYS A 94 -1.45 3.68 -2.41
CA CYS A 94 -1.60 4.74 -3.41
C CYS A 94 -0.27 5.37 -3.81
N THR A 95 -0.25 5.89 -5.04
CA THR A 95 0.88 6.63 -5.59
C THR A 95 0.38 7.96 -6.14
N LYS A 96 1.11 9.02 -5.87
CA LYS A 96 0.84 10.36 -6.41
C LYS A 96 0.68 10.27 -7.93
N ARG A 97 -0.35 10.91 -8.46
CA ARG A 97 -0.68 10.84 -9.89
C ARG A 97 0.51 11.14 -10.80
N SER A 98 1.28 12.18 -10.48
CA SER A 98 2.45 12.58 -11.25
C SER A 98 3.64 11.61 -11.17
N ALA A 99 3.62 10.67 -10.23
CA ALA A 99 4.70 9.70 -10.01
C ALA A 99 4.34 8.26 -10.45
N ARG A 100 3.18 8.04 -11.05
CA ARG A 100 2.73 6.72 -11.53
C ARG A 100 3.54 6.25 -12.73
N GLY A 101 3.56 4.92 -12.94
CA GLY A 101 4.27 4.31 -14.07
C GLY A 101 5.76 4.11 -13.84
N HIS A 102 6.26 4.22 -12.61
CA HIS A 102 7.68 4.08 -12.27
C HIS A 102 7.98 2.90 -11.32
N GLY A 103 7.00 2.02 -11.08
CA GLY A 103 7.18 0.84 -10.22
C GLY A 103 7.18 1.11 -8.72
N HIS A 104 6.73 2.27 -8.28
CA HIS A 104 6.73 2.65 -6.86
C HIS A 104 5.84 1.75 -6.00
N THR A 105 4.63 1.47 -6.46
CA THR A 105 3.70 0.57 -5.76
C THR A 105 4.30 -0.83 -5.62
N THR A 106 4.89 -1.37 -6.67
CA THR A 106 5.55 -2.68 -6.63
C THR A 106 6.69 -2.70 -5.63
N ARG A 107 7.51 -1.66 -5.58
CA ARG A 107 8.60 -1.53 -4.61
C ARG A 107 8.10 -1.54 -3.16
N LEU A 108 7.03 -0.81 -2.87
CA LEU A 108 6.40 -0.80 -1.56
C LEU A 108 5.80 -2.16 -1.19
N LEU A 109 5.09 -2.79 -2.13
CA LEU A 109 4.50 -4.12 -1.91
C LEU A 109 5.59 -5.16 -1.62
N GLN A 110 6.68 -5.18 -2.35
CA GLN A 110 7.78 -6.09 -2.11
C GLN A 110 8.40 -5.91 -0.73
N ALA A 111 8.58 -4.67 -0.27
CA ALA A 111 9.10 -4.38 1.06
C ALA A 111 8.13 -4.85 2.16
N ALA A 112 6.85 -4.58 2.02
CA ALA A 112 5.83 -5.02 2.97
C ALA A 112 5.70 -6.55 3.00
N LEU A 113 5.70 -7.21 1.85
CA LEU A 113 5.59 -8.66 1.76
C LEU A 113 6.83 -9.39 2.30
N ALA A 114 8.00 -8.79 2.22
CA ALA A 114 9.20 -9.33 2.90
C ALA A 114 9.02 -9.37 4.42
N GLU A 115 8.31 -8.38 4.99
CA GLU A 115 8.00 -8.34 6.42
C GLU A 115 6.84 -9.28 6.81
N VAL A 116 5.87 -9.48 5.93
CA VAL A 116 4.79 -10.48 6.09
C VAL A 116 5.36 -11.89 6.14
N ASP A 117 6.41 -12.16 5.38
CA ASP A 117 7.06 -13.46 5.30
C ASP A 117 6.08 -14.57 4.89
N ASP A 118 5.99 -15.63 5.69
CA ASP A 118 5.16 -16.82 5.40
C ASP A 118 3.72 -16.71 5.90
N TYR A 119 3.32 -15.61 6.51
CA TYR A 119 1.94 -15.44 6.97
C TYR A 119 0.99 -15.12 5.81
N PRO A 120 -0.30 -15.49 5.92
CA PRO A 120 -1.28 -15.04 4.94
C PRO A 120 -1.39 -13.52 4.94
N CYS A 121 -1.56 -12.94 3.77
CA CYS A 121 -1.75 -11.50 3.61
C CYS A 121 -3.00 -11.22 2.79
N HIS A 122 -3.91 -10.42 3.33
CA HIS A 122 -5.17 -10.03 2.71
C HIS A 122 -5.11 -8.62 2.16
N ILE A 123 -5.84 -8.40 1.08
CA ILE A 123 -6.06 -7.09 0.49
C ILE A 123 -7.44 -7.04 -0.15
N ASN A 124 -8.08 -5.86 -0.11
CA ASN A 124 -9.26 -5.59 -0.91
C ASN A 124 -8.82 -4.73 -2.10
N SER A 125 -8.70 -5.37 -3.25
CA SER A 125 -8.23 -4.71 -4.47
C SER A 125 -9.37 -4.05 -5.22
N GLN A 126 -9.17 -2.82 -5.68
CA GLN A 126 -10.00 -2.29 -6.76
C GLN A 126 -9.87 -3.22 -7.97
N THR A 127 -10.98 -3.51 -8.66
CA THR A 127 -11.03 -4.58 -9.67
C THR A 127 -10.03 -4.40 -10.81
N TYR A 128 -9.71 -3.16 -11.19
CA TYR A 128 -8.74 -2.87 -12.25
C TYR A 128 -7.27 -3.14 -11.87
N LEU A 129 -6.97 -3.40 -10.57
CA LEU A 129 -5.62 -3.67 -10.06
C LEU A 129 -5.36 -5.16 -9.77
N VAL A 130 -6.32 -6.03 -10.04
CA VAL A 130 -6.22 -7.48 -9.74
C VAL A 130 -5.00 -8.13 -10.39
N GLU A 131 -4.69 -7.79 -11.63
CA GLU A 131 -3.50 -8.33 -12.31
C GLU A 131 -2.20 -7.88 -11.63
N MET A 132 -2.11 -6.63 -11.21
CA MET A 132 -0.93 -6.10 -10.53
C MET A 132 -0.68 -6.85 -9.22
N TYR A 133 -1.71 -7.06 -8.41
CA TYR A 133 -1.59 -7.82 -7.16
C TYR A 133 -1.33 -9.30 -7.44
N GLY A 134 -1.91 -9.86 -8.49
CA GLY A 134 -1.64 -11.23 -8.92
C GLY A 134 -0.17 -11.50 -9.19
N ARG A 135 0.55 -10.54 -9.76
CA ARG A 135 2.00 -10.64 -9.97
C ARG A 135 2.81 -10.69 -8.67
N GLN A 136 2.22 -10.23 -7.55
CA GLN A 136 2.82 -10.28 -6.22
C GLN A 136 2.41 -11.53 -5.42
N GLY A 137 1.71 -12.48 -6.04
CA GLY A 137 1.30 -13.74 -5.42
C GLY A 137 -0.10 -13.73 -4.80
N PHE A 138 -0.87 -12.66 -4.99
CA PHE A 138 -2.27 -12.61 -4.54
C PHE A 138 -3.19 -13.33 -5.51
N VAL A 139 -4.18 -14.01 -4.96
CA VAL A 139 -5.28 -14.64 -5.70
C VAL A 139 -6.61 -14.12 -5.18
N THR A 140 -7.65 -14.13 -6.03
CA THR A 140 -9.00 -13.73 -5.61
C THR A 140 -9.54 -14.68 -4.55
N ASP A 141 -10.21 -14.13 -3.53
CA ASP A 141 -10.68 -14.85 -2.34
C ASP A 141 -12.12 -14.45 -1.98
N GLY A 142 -12.96 -14.31 -2.95
CA GLY A 142 -14.37 -13.99 -2.75
C GLY A 142 -14.95 -13.20 -3.93
N ASP A 143 -16.22 -12.85 -3.76
CA ASP A 143 -16.99 -12.14 -4.78
C ASP A 143 -16.65 -10.64 -4.79
N GLU A 144 -16.82 -10.02 -5.95
CA GLU A 144 -16.74 -8.59 -6.12
C GLU A 144 -17.79 -7.88 -5.26
N PHE A 145 -17.41 -6.77 -4.65
CA PHE A 145 -18.30 -5.93 -3.83
C PHE A 145 -18.04 -4.45 -4.11
N LEU A 146 -19.01 -3.62 -3.74
CA LEU A 146 -18.87 -2.18 -3.82
C LEU A 146 -18.40 -1.63 -2.47
N ASP A 147 -17.31 -0.89 -2.49
CA ASP A 147 -16.83 -0.09 -1.36
C ASP A 147 -16.93 1.38 -1.74
N ASP A 148 -17.85 2.08 -1.09
CA ASP A 148 -18.22 3.47 -1.43
C ASP A 148 -18.47 3.69 -2.94
N GLY A 149 -19.15 2.73 -3.57
CA GLY A 149 -19.49 2.76 -4.99
C GLY A 149 -18.38 2.34 -5.94
N ILE A 150 -17.19 2.00 -5.45
CA ILE A 150 -16.07 1.54 -6.26
C ILE A 150 -15.98 0.01 -6.19
N PRO A 151 -15.96 -0.69 -7.35
CA PRO A 151 -15.84 -2.15 -7.37
C PRO A 151 -14.50 -2.63 -6.80
N HIS A 152 -14.58 -3.56 -5.84
CA HIS A 152 -13.46 -4.22 -5.20
C HIS A 152 -13.62 -5.73 -5.23
N VAL A 153 -12.52 -6.44 -5.12
CA VAL A 153 -12.50 -7.89 -4.93
C VAL A 153 -11.51 -8.24 -3.81
N PRO A 154 -11.92 -9.11 -2.87
CA PRO A 154 -11.00 -9.59 -1.85
C PRO A 154 -9.94 -10.50 -2.48
N MET A 155 -8.70 -10.33 -2.06
CA MET A 155 -7.57 -11.15 -2.49
C MET A 155 -6.76 -11.60 -1.30
N VAL A 156 -6.10 -12.73 -1.44
CA VAL A 156 -5.19 -13.28 -0.44
C VAL A 156 -3.89 -13.75 -1.10
N ARG A 157 -2.78 -13.45 -0.45
CA ARG A 157 -1.52 -14.15 -0.69
C ARG A 157 -1.44 -15.24 0.36
N PRO A 158 -1.63 -16.53 -0.02
CA PRO A 158 -1.69 -17.62 0.95
C PRO A 158 -0.34 -17.87 1.60
N SER A 159 -0.38 -18.47 2.80
CA SER A 159 0.84 -18.95 3.45
C SER A 159 1.40 -20.15 2.68
N PRO A 160 2.70 -20.16 2.33
CA PRO A 160 3.32 -21.32 1.71
C PRO A 160 3.45 -22.51 2.68
N ARG A 161 3.18 -22.30 3.98
CA ARG A 161 3.23 -23.37 5.01
C ARG A 161 1.98 -24.26 5.06
N VAL A 162 0.90 -23.83 4.40
CA VAL A 162 -0.31 -24.64 4.27
C VAL A 162 -0.27 -25.26 2.90
N GLU A 163 0.20 -26.51 2.81
CA GLU A 163 -0.04 -27.32 1.60
C GLU A 163 -1.56 -27.48 1.44
N PRO A 164 -2.12 -27.23 0.25
CA PRO A 164 -3.51 -27.55 0.03
C PRO A 164 -3.70 -29.05 0.27
N ASP A 165 -4.63 -29.40 1.16
CA ASP A 165 -5.06 -30.77 1.42
C ASP A 165 -5.39 -31.42 0.07
N GLN A 166 -4.57 -32.37 -0.32
CA GLN A 166 -4.80 -33.20 -1.51
C GLN A 166 -5.80 -34.31 -1.11
N SER A 167 -7.07 -33.93 -1.04
CA SER A 167 -8.16 -34.90 -0.92
C SER A 167 -8.85 -35.08 -2.26
#